data_f96e0beef52c83d5b10e0a81150f1ee6
#
_entry.id   f96e0beef52c83d5b10e0a81150f1ee6
#
_cell.length_a   1.000
_cell.length_b   1.000
_cell.length_c   1.000
_cell.angle_alpha   90.00
_cell.angle_beta   90.00
_cell.angle_gamma   90.00
#
_symmetry.space_group_name_H-M   'P 1'
#
loop_
_entity.id
_entity.type
_entity.pdbx_description
1 polymer ?
#
loop_
_entity_poly.entity_id
_entity_poly.type
_entity_poly.pdbx_seq_one_letter_code
_entity_poly.pdbx_strand_id
1 'polypeptide(L)'
;MRDDMRFLSSEQVRAIADQPSPHTVASSEVVWSGRIVDMVEDRVVVVEGEEPVVRQYTRHPGAVAVVVMRGEEGAEEILLERQYRHPVNASLWEIPAGLLDIPGEDPLVAAERELAEEADLAARRWDVLVDFFTSPGGSTEPLRVFLARDLEATGTSFEREDEEATMEYAWVALSTALEWVLAGRLHNPSTVIGILSAHAARGRGWEGLREPGAPWLR
;
A
#
# COMPACT_ATOMS: atom_id res chain seq x y z
N MET A 1 -35.34 -4.79 -11.70
CA MET A 1 -34.12 -3.98 -11.91
C MET A 1 -34.59 -2.54 -12.08
N ARG A 2 -33.99 -1.53 -11.43
CA ARG A 2 -34.42 -0.13 -11.60
C ARG A 2 -34.08 0.30 -13.02
N ASP A 3 -35.04 0.88 -13.75
CA ASP A 3 -34.88 1.31 -15.16
C ASP A 3 -33.91 2.50 -15.36
N ASP A 4 -33.43 3.09 -14.25
CA ASP A 4 -32.52 4.25 -14.21
C ASP A 4 -31.03 3.87 -14.07
N MET A 5 -30.69 2.59 -13.94
CA MET A 5 -29.30 2.12 -13.86
C MET A 5 -28.66 2.06 -15.25
N ARG A 6 -27.61 2.85 -15.46
CA ARG A 6 -26.81 2.83 -16.68
C ARG A 6 -25.76 1.75 -16.62
N PHE A 7 -25.88 0.72 -17.44
CA PHE A 7 -24.87 -0.31 -17.65
C PHE A 7 -23.96 0.02 -18.83
N LEU A 8 -22.68 -0.30 -18.68
CA LEU A 8 -21.69 -0.10 -19.74
C LEU A 8 -21.82 -1.17 -20.82
N SER A 9 -21.49 -0.81 -22.06
CA SER A 9 -21.34 -1.77 -23.16
C SER A 9 -20.10 -2.66 -22.95
N SER A 10 -20.02 -3.79 -23.67
CA SER A 10 -18.86 -4.68 -23.61
C SER A 10 -17.54 -4.01 -24.04
N GLU A 11 -17.59 -3.01 -24.90
CA GLU A 11 -16.42 -2.20 -25.28
C GLU A 11 -15.98 -1.29 -24.14
N GLN A 12 -16.93 -0.57 -23.52
CA GLN A 12 -16.64 0.27 -22.36
C GLN A 12 -16.12 -0.54 -21.18
N VAL A 13 -16.65 -1.76 -20.95
CA VAL A 13 -16.14 -2.66 -19.89
C VAL A 13 -14.67 -3.04 -20.12
N ARG A 14 -14.24 -3.27 -21.37
CA ARG A 14 -12.83 -3.55 -21.68
C ARG A 14 -11.89 -2.36 -21.47
N ALA A 15 -12.43 -1.15 -21.47
CA ALA A 15 -11.69 0.09 -21.28
C ALA A 15 -11.73 0.63 -19.83
N ILE A 16 -12.27 -0.14 -18.87
CA ILE A 16 -12.34 0.28 -17.46
C ILE A 16 -10.93 0.50 -16.91
N ALA A 17 -10.69 1.71 -16.45
CA ALA A 17 -9.49 2.10 -15.69
C ALA A 17 -9.85 3.27 -14.77
N ASP A 18 -9.20 3.32 -13.61
CA ASP A 18 -9.26 4.50 -12.75
C ASP A 18 -8.49 5.64 -13.40
N GLN A 19 -9.03 6.85 -13.29
CA GLN A 19 -8.42 8.04 -13.87
C GLN A 19 -8.69 9.27 -13.00
N PRO A 20 -7.81 10.30 -13.04
CA PRO A 20 -8.06 11.56 -12.37
C PRO A 20 -9.39 12.18 -12.82
N SER A 21 -10.16 12.66 -11.86
CA SER A 21 -11.43 13.36 -12.11
C SER A 21 -11.50 14.59 -11.20
N PRO A 22 -10.75 15.66 -11.51
CA PRO A 22 -10.72 16.85 -10.68
C PRO A 22 -12.06 17.59 -10.73
N HIS A 23 -12.52 18.02 -9.55
CA HIS A 23 -13.69 18.84 -9.36
C HIS A 23 -13.30 20.24 -8.88
N THR A 24 -14.20 21.21 -9.06
CA THR A 24 -13.98 22.57 -8.57
C THR A 24 -14.07 22.59 -7.05
N VAL A 25 -12.98 23.01 -6.39
CA VAL A 25 -12.93 23.25 -4.95
C VAL A 25 -13.19 24.72 -4.69
N ALA A 26 -14.33 25.03 -4.09
CA ALA A 26 -14.75 26.40 -3.78
C ALA A 26 -13.97 26.98 -2.59
N SER A 27 -13.64 26.14 -1.60
CA SER A 27 -12.75 26.47 -0.48
C SER A 27 -12.12 25.22 0.09
N SER A 28 -10.92 25.37 0.66
CA SER A 28 -10.18 24.31 1.34
C SER A 28 -9.56 24.87 2.63
N GLU A 29 -9.72 24.15 3.73
CA GLU A 29 -9.17 24.52 5.03
C GLU A 29 -8.52 23.31 5.69
N VAL A 30 -7.33 23.50 6.26
CA VAL A 30 -6.70 22.54 7.17
C VAL A 30 -7.23 22.81 8.57
N VAL A 31 -8.17 21.99 9.04
CA VAL A 31 -8.83 22.17 10.34
C VAL A 31 -7.99 21.64 11.50
N TRP A 32 -7.04 20.76 11.22
CA TRP A 32 -6.06 20.25 12.20
C TRP A 32 -4.84 19.70 11.49
N SER A 33 -3.65 19.92 12.06
CA SER A 33 -2.38 19.37 11.57
C SER A 33 -1.75 18.47 12.64
N GLY A 34 -1.40 17.25 12.25
CA GLY A 34 -0.62 16.32 13.04
C GLY A 34 0.82 16.19 12.56
N ARG A 35 1.54 15.22 13.12
CA ARG A 35 2.92 14.93 12.72
C ARG A 35 2.99 14.33 11.31
N ILE A 36 2.04 13.47 10.94
CA ILE A 36 2.01 12.70 9.68
C ILE A 36 0.88 13.17 8.77
N VAL A 37 -0.29 13.42 9.33
CA VAL A 37 -1.51 13.73 8.57
C VAL A 37 -2.10 15.07 8.96
N ASP A 38 -2.77 15.69 8.00
CA ASP A 38 -3.66 16.82 8.24
C ASP A 38 -5.12 16.37 8.11
N MET A 39 -6.00 16.96 8.90
CA MET A 39 -7.44 16.91 8.67
C MET A 39 -7.84 18.10 7.80
N VAL A 40 -8.44 17.83 6.66
CA VAL A 40 -8.83 18.85 5.67
C VAL A 40 -10.35 18.87 5.53
N GLU A 41 -10.90 20.09 5.39
CA GLU A 41 -12.29 20.32 5.00
C GLU A 41 -12.33 21.09 3.68
N ASP A 42 -12.92 20.49 2.65
CA ASP A 42 -13.15 21.10 1.35
C ASP A 42 -14.64 21.33 1.11
N ARG A 43 -14.96 22.42 0.41
CA ARG A 43 -16.27 22.64 -0.23
C ARG A 43 -16.12 22.37 -1.72
N VAL A 44 -16.70 21.28 -2.18
CA VAL A 44 -16.50 20.77 -3.55
C VAL A 44 -17.78 20.81 -4.35
N VAL A 45 -17.72 21.38 -5.56
CA VAL A 45 -18.80 21.30 -6.54
C VAL A 45 -18.74 19.94 -7.23
N VAL A 46 -19.58 19.00 -6.79
CA VAL A 46 -19.62 17.63 -7.33
C VAL A 46 -20.42 17.56 -8.63
N VAL A 47 -21.50 18.33 -8.70
CA VAL A 47 -22.34 18.46 -9.90
C VAL A 47 -22.29 19.91 -10.35
N GLU A 48 -21.99 20.14 -11.63
CA GLU A 48 -21.89 21.47 -12.19
C GLU A 48 -23.24 22.23 -12.06
N GLY A 49 -23.18 23.45 -11.53
CA GLY A 49 -24.34 24.28 -11.28
C GLY A 49 -25.07 24.02 -9.95
N GLU A 50 -24.63 23.07 -9.16
CA GLU A 50 -25.15 22.84 -7.81
C GLU A 50 -24.29 23.50 -6.73
N GLU A 51 -24.85 23.65 -5.53
CA GLU A 51 -24.13 24.15 -4.35
C GLU A 51 -22.99 23.21 -3.92
N PRO A 52 -21.84 23.77 -3.50
CA PRO A 52 -20.72 22.96 -3.02
C PRO A 52 -21.11 22.13 -1.79
N VAL A 53 -20.69 20.88 -1.76
CA VAL A 53 -20.86 19.97 -0.63
C VAL A 53 -19.57 19.86 0.19
N VAL A 54 -19.71 19.68 1.50
CA VAL A 54 -18.55 19.51 2.40
C VAL A 54 -17.98 18.11 2.25
N ARG A 55 -16.63 18.03 2.18
CA ARG A 55 -15.84 16.80 2.28
C ARG A 55 -14.77 16.97 3.33
N GLN A 56 -14.74 16.05 4.29
CA GLN A 56 -13.72 15.99 5.33
C GLN A 56 -12.91 14.73 5.15
N TYR A 57 -11.60 14.86 5.16
CA TYR A 57 -10.69 13.74 4.93
C TYR A 57 -9.31 13.98 5.55
N THR A 58 -8.53 12.91 5.72
CA THR A 58 -7.13 12.99 6.09
C THR A 58 -6.25 13.15 4.84
N ARG A 59 -5.41 14.17 4.83
CA ARG A 59 -4.33 14.32 3.85
C ARG A 59 -3.09 13.61 4.36
N HIS A 60 -2.63 12.62 3.60
CA HIS A 60 -1.54 11.71 3.94
C HIS A 60 -0.44 11.76 2.86
N PRO A 61 0.86 11.67 3.20
CA PRO A 61 1.96 11.72 2.23
C PRO A 61 1.97 10.52 1.26
N GLY A 62 1.33 9.42 1.63
CA GLY A 62 1.42 8.13 0.97
C GLY A 62 2.38 7.19 1.69
N ALA A 63 2.42 5.94 1.23
CA ALA A 63 3.28 4.91 1.79
C ALA A 63 3.75 3.91 0.73
N VAL A 64 4.80 3.18 1.06
CA VAL A 64 5.25 1.99 0.34
C VAL A 64 5.21 0.80 1.28
N ALA A 65 5.03 -0.40 0.71
CA ALA A 65 5.16 -1.64 1.44
C ALA A 65 5.90 -2.67 0.58
N VAL A 66 6.54 -3.66 1.21
CA VAL A 66 7.43 -4.59 0.52
C VAL A 66 7.05 -6.03 0.84
N VAL A 67 6.60 -6.78 -0.15
CA VAL A 67 6.60 -8.25 -0.06
C VAL A 67 8.03 -8.72 -0.28
N VAL A 68 8.73 -8.98 0.82
CA VAL A 68 10.11 -9.48 0.83
C VAL A 68 10.07 -10.98 0.66
N MET A 69 10.63 -11.49 -0.42
CA MET A 69 10.49 -12.90 -0.78
C MET A 69 11.83 -13.59 -0.96
N ARG A 70 11.93 -14.81 -0.41
CA ARG A 70 13.06 -15.73 -0.59
C ARG A 70 12.58 -17.13 -0.94
N GLY A 71 13.51 -18.03 -1.25
CA GLY A 71 13.22 -19.43 -1.57
C GLY A 71 13.15 -19.70 -3.06
N GLU A 72 13.05 -20.99 -3.41
CA GLU A 72 12.95 -21.46 -4.80
C GLU A 72 11.48 -21.50 -5.24
N GLU A 73 11.27 -21.64 -6.55
CA GLU A 73 9.93 -21.77 -7.12
C GLU A 73 9.16 -22.95 -6.48
N GLY A 74 7.98 -22.65 -5.97
CA GLY A 74 7.13 -23.61 -5.27
C GLY A 74 7.37 -23.68 -3.75
N ALA A 75 8.44 -23.09 -3.23
CA ALA A 75 8.80 -23.04 -1.83
C ALA A 75 9.13 -21.61 -1.35
N GLU A 76 8.45 -20.62 -1.97
CA GLU A 76 8.67 -19.22 -1.62
C GLU A 76 8.15 -18.91 -0.21
N GLU A 77 8.96 -18.19 0.55
CA GLU A 77 8.64 -17.63 1.86
C GLU A 77 8.63 -16.11 1.78
N ILE A 78 7.76 -15.47 2.54
CA ILE A 78 7.71 -14.02 2.71
C ILE A 78 8.08 -13.65 4.15
N LEU A 79 8.69 -12.49 4.32
CA LEU A 79 8.96 -11.90 5.62
C LEU A 79 7.69 -11.22 6.13
N LEU A 80 7.34 -11.53 7.37
CA LEU A 80 6.34 -10.80 8.15
C LEU A 80 6.99 -10.29 9.43
N GLU A 81 6.58 -9.12 9.86
CA GLU A 81 6.94 -8.49 11.11
C GLU A 81 5.69 -8.21 11.94
N ARG A 82 5.83 -8.16 13.26
CA ARG A 82 4.71 -7.93 14.17
C ARG A 82 4.84 -6.58 14.84
N GLN A 83 3.91 -5.67 14.54
CA GLN A 83 3.89 -4.31 15.06
C GLN A 83 2.60 -4.00 15.80
N TYR A 84 2.69 -3.23 16.91
CA TYR A 84 1.52 -2.69 17.59
C TYR A 84 0.96 -1.48 16.84
N ARG A 85 -0.34 -1.49 16.60
CA ARG A 85 -1.07 -0.39 15.93
C ARG A 85 -2.10 0.20 16.88
N HIS A 86 -1.73 1.31 17.51
CA HIS A 86 -2.55 1.95 18.55
C HIS A 86 -3.98 2.31 18.11
N PRO A 87 -4.25 2.84 16.89
CA PRO A 87 -5.61 3.19 16.48
C PRO A 87 -6.60 2.02 16.50
N VAL A 88 -6.12 0.80 16.28
CA VAL A 88 -6.93 -0.43 16.32
C VAL A 88 -6.70 -1.26 17.59
N ASN A 89 -5.80 -0.79 18.47
CA ASN A 89 -5.44 -1.44 19.73
C ASN A 89 -5.08 -2.93 19.56
N ALA A 90 -4.26 -3.24 18.56
CA ALA A 90 -3.88 -4.59 18.21
C ALA A 90 -2.44 -4.67 17.74
N SER A 91 -1.77 -5.82 17.98
CA SER A 91 -0.52 -6.16 17.29
C SER A 91 -0.86 -6.93 16.03
N LEU A 92 -0.42 -6.41 14.89
CA LEU A 92 -0.69 -6.97 13.57
C LEU A 92 0.58 -7.58 13.00
N TRP A 93 0.44 -8.67 12.26
CA TRP A 93 1.49 -9.18 11.39
C TRP A 93 1.42 -8.44 10.06
N GLU A 94 2.52 -7.81 9.68
CA GLU A 94 2.62 -6.89 8.56
C GLU A 94 3.79 -7.25 7.64
N ILE A 95 3.78 -6.78 6.41
CA ILE A 95 4.97 -6.71 5.55
C ILE A 95 5.68 -5.39 5.84
N PRO A 96 7.01 -5.29 5.70
CA PRO A 96 7.76 -4.04 5.86
C PRO A 96 7.12 -2.89 5.09
N ALA A 97 7.00 -1.72 5.73
CA ALA A 97 6.28 -0.59 5.15
C ALA A 97 6.70 0.75 5.78
N GLY A 98 6.83 1.78 4.95
CA GLY A 98 7.18 3.11 5.40
C GLY A 98 6.49 4.23 4.66
N LEU A 99 6.63 5.44 5.20
CA LEU A 99 5.99 6.65 4.70
C LEU A 99 6.77 7.27 3.53
N LEU A 100 6.05 7.92 2.62
CA LEU A 100 6.61 8.79 1.58
C LEU A 100 6.64 10.25 2.10
N ASP A 101 7.24 10.47 3.26
CA ASP A 101 7.28 11.75 3.96
C ASP A 101 8.54 12.59 3.67
N ILE A 102 9.52 12.02 2.96
CA ILE A 102 10.70 12.74 2.49
C ILE A 102 10.39 13.41 1.14
N PRO A 103 10.39 14.76 1.07
CA PRO A 103 10.03 15.46 -0.15
C PRO A 103 10.91 15.08 -1.34
N GLY A 104 10.29 14.57 -2.42
CA GLY A 104 10.99 14.21 -3.67
C GLY A 104 11.68 12.86 -3.64
N GLU A 105 11.56 12.08 -2.56
CA GLU A 105 12.07 10.71 -2.52
C GLU A 105 11.30 9.83 -3.52
N ASP A 106 12.06 9.05 -4.30
CA ASP A 106 11.46 8.05 -5.19
C ASP A 106 10.85 6.90 -4.37
N PRO A 107 9.64 6.43 -4.69
CA PRO A 107 9.00 5.33 -3.95
C PRO A 107 9.83 4.04 -3.84
N LEU A 108 10.66 3.73 -4.85
CA LEU A 108 11.57 2.59 -4.76
C LEU A 108 12.67 2.85 -3.73
N VAL A 109 13.25 4.06 -3.72
CA VAL A 109 14.29 4.44 -2.75
C VAL A 109 13.74 4.37 -1.33
N ALA A 110 12.50 4.85 -1.10
CA ALA A 110 11.82 4.69 0.17
C ALA A 110 11.66 3.20 0.56
N ALA A 111 11.22 2.35 -0.37
CA ALA A 111 11.07 0.92 -0.11
C ALA A 111 12.40 0.20 0.19
N GLU A 112 13.48 0.59 -0.49
CA GLU A 112 14.83 0.08 -0.22
C GLU A 112 15.34 0.50 1.16
N ARG A 113 15.10 1.76 1.55
CA ARG A 113 15.46 2.32 2.84
C ARG A 113 14.71 1.59 3.97
N GLU A 114 13.38 1.48 3.88
CA GLU A 114 12.56 0.80 4.89
C GLU A 114 12.96 -0.68 5.03
N LEU A 115 13.20 -1.39 3.92
CA LEU A 115 13.66 -2.78 3.96
C LEU A 115 15.01 -2.91 4.70
N ALA A 116 15.91 -1.95 4.51
CA ALA A 116 17.20 -1.94 5.18
C ALA A 116 17.07 -1.61 6.67
N GLU A 117 16.25 -0.62 7.04
CA GLU A 117 16.05 -0.16 8.42
C GLU A 117 15.29 -1.19 9.25
N GLU A 118 14.18 -1.72 8.74
CA GLU A 118 13.33 -2.67 9.48
C GLU A 118 13.87 -4.09 9.50
N ALA A 119 14.52 -4.56 8.42
CA ALA A 119 14.88 -5.98 8.28
C ALA A 119 16.37 -6.28 8.07
N ASP A 120 17.25 -5.27 8.01
CA ASP A 120 18.69 -5.40 7.68
C ASP A 120 18.92 -6.13 6.34
N LEU A 121 18.00 -5.99 5.39
CA LEU A 121 18.01 -6.64 4.08
C LEU A 121 18.11 -5.63 2.93
N ALA A 122 18.71 -6.07 1.84
CA ALA A 122 18.66 -5.44 0.54
C ALA A 122 18.17 -6.46 -0.50
N ALA A 123 17.69 -5.97 -1.64
CA ALA A 123 17.25 -6.83 -2.73
C ALA A 123 17.81 -6.33 -4.07
N ARG A 124 18.13 -7.25 -4.97
CA ARG A 124 18.63 -6.92 -6.33
C ARG A 124 17.52 -6.82 -7.36
N ARG A 125 16.37 -7.38 -7.06
CA ARG A 125 15.25 -7.43 -7.98
C ARG A 125 13.99 -6.86 -7.34
N TRP A 126 13.44 -5.84 -8.00
CA TRP A 126 12.26 -5.13 -7.58
C TRP A 126 11.23 -5.09 -8.70
N ASP A 127 9.99 -5.35 -8.37
CA ASP A 127 8.84 -5.24 -9.25
C ASP A 127 7.69 -4.57 -8.48
N VAL A 128 6.76 -3.89 -9.16
CA VAL A 128 5.52 -3.41 -8.54
C VAL A 128 4.48 -4.53 -8.59
N LEU A 129 3.97 -4.91 -7.42
CA LEU A 129 2.86 -5.87 -7.30
C LEU A 129 1.51 -5.19 -7.53
N VAL A 130 1.23 -4.13 -6.78
CA VAL A 130 -0.07 -3.46 -6.80
C VAL A 130 0.02 -2.06 -6.22
N ASP A 131 -0.84 -1.17 -6.73
CA ASP A 131 -1.11 0.15 -6.16
C ASP A 131 -2.58 0.22 -5.72
N PHE A 132 -2.84 0.91 -4.63
CA PHE A 132 -4.21 1.14 -4.15
C PHE A 132 -4.28 2.36 -3.23
N PHE A 133 -5.48 2.85 -2.97
CA PHE A 133 -5.76 3.79 -1.89
C PHE A 133 -6.28 3.02 -0.69
N THR A 134 -5.76 3.28 0.49
CA THR A 134 -6.11 2.54 1.72
C THR A 134 -7.55 2.79 2.15
N SER A 135 -8.03 4.02 2.01
CA SER A 135 -9.38 4.43 2.38
C SER A 135 -9.87 5.63 1.55
N PRO A 136 -10.16 5.45 0.23
CA PRO A 136 -10.39 6.57 -0.70
C PRO A 136 -11.64 7.42 -0.38
N GLY A 137 -12.50 6.96 0.51
CA GLY A 137 -13.63 7.73 1.02
C GLY A 137 -13.31 8.71 2.14
N GLY A 138 -12.12 8.62 2.76
CA GLY A 138 -11.77 9.44 3.92
C GLY A 138 -10.29 9.75 4.06
N SER A 139 -9.44 9.31 3.14
CA SER A 139 -8.00 9.57 3.15
C SER A 139 -7.47 9.72 1.73
N THR A 140 -6.44 10.55 1.57
CA THR A 140 -5.69 10.65 0.31
C THR A 140 -4.58 9.62 0.18
N GLU A 141 -4.39 8.72 1.15
CA GLU A 141 -3.27 7.80 1.24
C GLU A 141 -3.18 6.84 0.05
N PRO A 142 -2.27 7.06 -0.92
CA PRO A 142 -1.90 6.07 -1.90
C PRO A 142 -0.87 5.13 -1.29
N LEU A 143 -0.93 3.85 -1.61
CA LEU A 143 0.04 2.86 -1.19
C LEU A 143 0.50 2.01 -2.37
N ARG A 144 1.82 1.90 -2.56
CA ARG A 144 2.46 1.01 -3.53
C ARG A 144 3.08 -0.17 -2.83
N VAL A 145 2.73 -1.39 -3.26
CA VAL A 145 3.37 -2.62 -2.78
C VAL A 145 4.39 -3.08 -3.82
N PHE A 146 5.64 -3.17 -3.38
CA PHE A 146 6.72 -3.75 -4.14
C PHE A 146 6.90 -5.25 -3.82
N LEU A 147 7.50 -5.98 -4.76
CA LEU A 147 8.04 -7.32 -4.57
C LEU A 147 9.56 -7.23 -4.59
N ALA A 148 10.22 -7.58 -3.48
CA ALA A 148 11.67 -7.62 -3.35
C ALA A 148 12.15 -9.08 -3.38
N ARG A 149 13.07 -9.40 -4.29
CA ARG A 149 13.65 -10.74 -4.49
C ARG A 149 15.17 -10.66 -4.64
N ASP A 150 15.84 -11.81 -4.64
CA ASP A 150 17.31 -11.90 -4.71
C ASP A 150 17.94 -11.12 -3.56
N LEU A 151 17.58 -11.53 -2.34
CA LEU A 151 17.91 -10.85 -1.09
C LEU A 151 19.39 -11.01 -0.72
N GLU A 152 19.93 -9.95 -0.11
CA GLU A 152 21.26 -9.95 0.52
C GLU A 152 21.20 -9.18 1.84
N ALA A 153 22.12 -9.45 2.75
CA ALA A 153 22.25 -8.67 3.97
C ALA A 153 22.88 -7.31 3.67
N THR A 154 22.39 -6.24 4.32
CA THR A 154 22.96 -4.88 4.14
C THR A 154 24.40 -4.76 4.64
N GLY A 155 24.83 -5.65 5.54
CA GLY A 155 26.13 -5.59 6.21
C GLY A 155 26.21 -4.52 7.32
N THR A 156 25.17 -3.73 7.50
CA THR A 156 24.96 -2.77 8.60
C THR A 156 23.75 -3.20 9.40
N SER A 157 23.83 -3.04 10.73
CA SER A 157 22.70 -3.22 11.63
C SER A 157 22.16 -1.85 12.00
N PHE A 158 20.88 -1.65 11.85
CA PHE A 158 20.20 -0.42 12.24
C PHE A 158 19.71 -0.52 13.69
N GLU A 159 19.88 0.56 14.46
CA GLU A 159 19.25 0.67 15.78
C GLU A 159 17.76 0.92 15.60
N ARG A 160 16.94 0.04 16.15
CA ARG A 160 15.49 0.14 16.15
C ARG A 160 15.03 0.80 17.44
N GLU A 161 14.25 1.86 17.32
CA GLU A 161 13.75 2.65 18.45
C GLU A 161 12.23 2.45 18.62
N ASP A 162 11.70 2.85 19.78
CA ASP A 162 10.28 2.85 20.13
C ASP A 162 9.56 1.52 19.82
N GLU A 163 8.59 1.55 18.94
CA GLU A 163 7.76 0.39 18.57
C GLU A 163 8.56 -0.68 17.80
N GLU A 164 9.58 -0.26 17.06
CA GLU A 164 10.44 -1.16 16.27
C GLU A 164 11.37 -2.00 17.14
N ALA A 165 11.78 -1.52 18.32
CA ALA A 165 12.65 -2.25 19.24
C ALA A 165 12.04 -3.58 19.75
N THR A 166 10.73 -3.76 19.61
CA THR A 166 9.99 -4.94 20.06
C THR A 166 9.40 -5.77 18.93
N MET A 167 9.77 -5.48 17.68
CA MET A 167 9.28 -6.22 16.51
C MET A 167 9.72 -7.68 16.55
N GLU A 168 8.81 -8.57 16.23
CA GLU A 168 9.04 -9.99 16.00
C GLU A 168 8.96 -10.27 14.50
N TYR A 169 9.87 -11.08 13.98
CA TYR A 169 9.97 -11.42 12.57
C TYR A 169 9.69 -12.89 12.31
N ALA A 170 9.04 -13.20 11.19
CA ALA A 170 8.82 -14.57 10.77
C ALA A 170 8.92 -14.72 9.23
N TRP A 171 9.68 -15.71 8.79
CA TRP A 171 9.59 -16.20 7.43
C TRP A 171 8.48 -17.23 7.33
N VAL A 172 7.52 -16.97 6.44
CA VAL A 172 6.29 -17.76 6.31
C VAL A 172 6.11 -18.16 4.85
N ALA A 173 5.85 -19.45 4.61
CA ALA A 173 5.53 -19.90 3.25
C ALA A 173 4.36 -19.08 2.68
N LEU A 174 4.49 -18.59 1.43
CA LEU A 174 3.48 -17.78 0.77
C LEU A 174 2.11 -18.46 0.76
N SER A 175 2.06 -19.79 0.59
CA SER A 175 0.82 -20.56 0.66
C SER A 175 0.16 -20.53 2.05
N THR A 176 0.97 -20.63 3.12
CA THR A 176 0.49 -20.53 4.51
C THR A 176 -0.01 -19.13 4.83
N ALA A 177 0.71 -18.10 4.37
CA ALA A 177 0.28 -16.72 4.54
C ALA A 177 -1.06 -16.44 3.84
N LEU A 178 -1.26 -16.99 2.62
CA LEU A 178 -2.53 -16.94 1.92
C LEU A 178 -3.66 -17.60 2.73
N GLU A 179 -3.44 -18.80 3.28
CA GLU A 179 -4.43 -19.48 4.13
C GLU A 179 -4.80 -18.61 5.35
N TRP A 180 -3.85 -17.91 5.96
CA TRP A 180 -4.12 -17.01 7.09
C TRP A 180 -4.95 -15.79 6.69
N VAL A 181 -4.70 -15.23 5.50
CA VAL A 181 -5.55 -14.16 4.94
C VAL A 181 -6.98 -14.65 4.76
N LEU A 182 -7.16 -15.80 4.07
CA LEU A 182 -8.49 -16.36 3.77
C LEU A 182 -9.25 -16.79 5.04
N ALA A 183 -8.51 -17.19 6.09
CA ALA A 183 -9.09 -17.52 7.39
C ALA A 183 -9.36 -16.29 8.29
N GLY A 184 -9.09 -15.06 7.80
CA GLY A 184 -9.32 -13.83 8.57
C GLY A 184 -8.37 -13.69 9.78
N ARG A 185 -7.14 -14.18 9.68
CA ARG A 185 -6.13 -14.09 10.75
C ARG A 185 -5.19 -12.88 10.59
N LEU A 186 -5.06 -12.33 9.38
CA LEU A 186 -4.28 -11.14 9.04
C LEU A 186 -5.22 -10.00 8.66
N HIS A 187 -4.96 -8.80 9.17
CA HIS A 187 -5.89 -7.67 9.05
C HIS A 187 -5.24 -6.39 8.51
N ASN A 188 -3.90 -6.32 8.46
CA ASN A 188 -3.24 -5.17 7.85
C ASN A 188 -3.51 -5.15 6.34
N PRO A 189 -4.00 -4.04 5.76
CA PRO A 189 -4.43 -4.00 4.37
C PRO A 189 -3.28 -4.21 3.38
N SER A 190 -2.11 -3.62 3.59
CA SER A 190 -0.95 -3.81 2.71
C SER A 190 -0.47 -5.26 2.71
N THR A 191 -0.47 -5.91 3.87
CA THR A 191 -0.13 -7.33 4.03
C THR A 191 -1.12 -8.24 3.32
N VAL A 192 -2.42 -8.03 3.55
CA VAL A 192 -3.49 -8.82 2.91
C VAL A 192 -3.42 -8.69 1.40
N ILE A 193 -3.37 -7.46 0.88
CA ILE A 193 -3.32 -7.18 -0.56
C ILE A 193 -1.99 -7.67 -1.16
N GLY A 194 -0.87 -7.46 -0.49
CA GLY A 194 0.46 -7.91 -0.90
C GLY A 194 0.53 -9.43 -1.07
N ILE A 195 0.04 -10.19 -0.07
CA ILE A 195 0.00 -11.67 -0.11
C ILE A 195 -0.88 -12.17 -1.26
N LEU A 196 -2.08 -11.61 -1.41
CA LEU A 196 -3.02 -11.98 -2.48
C LEU A 196 -2.42 -11.69 -3.86
N SER A 197 -1.79 -10.53 -4.03
CA SER A 197 -1.16 -10.11 -5.29
C SER A 197 0.06 -10.96 -5.62
N ALA A 198 0.92 -11.25 -4.62
CA ALA A 198 2.08 -12.12 -4.79
C ALA A 198 1.66 -13.54 -5.19
N HIS A 199 0.65 -14.10 -4.53
CA HIS A 199 0.12 -15.42 -4.88
C HIS A 199 -0.46 -15.43 -6.31
N ALA A 200 -1.19 -14.41 -6.72
CA ALA A 200 -1.73 -14.27 -8.07
C ALA A 200 -0.62 -14.13 -9.12
N ALA A 201 0.42 -13.33 -8.84
CA ALA A 201 1.57 -13.15 -9.72
C ALA A 201 2.39 -14.44 -9.86
N ARG A 202 2.60 -15.17 -8.75
CA ARG A 202 3.25 -16.48 -8.75
C ARG A 202 2.51 -17.48 -9.67
N GLY A 203 1.18 -17.53 -9.59
CA GLY A 203 0.36 -18.39 -10.45
C GLY A 203 0.48 -18.08 -11.95
N ARG A 204 1.10 -16.94 -12.32
CA ARG A 204 1.43 -16.54 -13.69
C ARG A 204 2.94 -16.62 -13.99
N GLY A 205 3.72 -17.31 -13.15
CA GLY A 205 5.16 -17.37 -13.31
C GLY A 205 5.86 -16.01 -13.16
N TRP A 206 5.26 -15.08 -12.41
CA TRP A 206 5.72 -13.69 -12.23
C TRP A 206 5.70 -12.83 -13.50
N GLU A 207 4.96 -13.28 -14.52
CA GLU A 207 4.77 -12.50 -15.75
C GLU A 207 3.81 -11.33 -15.54
N GLY A 208 4.07 -10.22 -16.26
CA GLY A 208 3.21 -9.04 -16.26
C GLY A 208 3.36 -8.13 -15.03
N LEU A 209 4.36 -8.36 -14.18
CA LEU A 209 4.74 -7.40 -13.15
C LEU A 209 5.24 -6.10 -13.80
N ARG A 210 4.94 -4.98 -13.15
CA ARG A 210 5.34 -3.65 -13.63
C ARG A 210 6.73 -3.30 -13.10
N GLU A 211 7.46 -2.50 -13.89
CA GLU A 211 8.76 -1.96 -13.46
C GLU A 211 8.59 -1.07 -12.20
N PRO A 212 9.64 -0.99 -11.34
CA PRO A 212 9.58 -0.20 -10.10
C PRO A 212 9.18 1.27 -10.32
N GLY A 213 9.65 1.89 -11.42
CA GLY A 213 9.33 3.26 -11.81
C GLY A 213 8.01 3.43 -12.56
N ALA A 214 7.16 2.39 -12.68
CA ALA A 214 5.89 2.48 -13.38
C ALA A 214 5.00 3.60 -12.80
N PRO A 215 4.34 4.41 -13.66
CA PRO A 215 3.43 5.45 -13.19
C PRO A 215 2.28 4.85 -12.37
N TRP A 216 1.77 5.62 -11.41
CA TRP A 216 0.61 5.27 -10.59
C TRP A 216 -0.25 6.48 -10.28
N LEU A 217 -1.49 6.24 -9.92
CA LEU A 217 -2.43 7.28 -9.51
C LEU A 217 -2.15 7.63 -8.03
N ARG A 218 -1.75 8.90 -7.77
CA ARG A 218 -1.52 9.43 -6.43
C ARG A 218 -1.73 10.93 -6.34
#